data_094ebe9874558ebcb88cb989e3f65f2e
#
_entry.id   094ebe9874558ebcb88cb989e3f65f2e
#
_cell.length_a   1.000
_cell.length_b   1.000
_cell.length_c   1.000
_cell.angle_alpha   90.00
_cell.angle_beta   90.00
_cell.angle_gamma   90.00
#
_symmetry.space_group_name_H-M   'P 1'
#
loop_
_entity.id
_entity.type
_entity.pdbx_description
1 polymer ?
#
loop_
_entity_poly.entity_id
_entity_poly.type
_entity_poly.pdbx_seq_one_letter_code
_entity_poly.pdbx_strand_id
1 'polypeptide(L)'
;MKILLLFLSLFMALPIVSKTDESRPQVLFETSLGNISMVLYNETPLHRDNFLKLVKSGFYDSLLFHRVIKDWVIQAGDPVSKYAPKGVLLGDSSPNYLIPAEFTVPYHYHKRGALGMAREGDDVNPERLSCSSQFYIVWGRTYKASELRTIQTKLDEKTDRQVEIDTEMAEDYKTNGGAPSLDGQYTIFGEVIEGMDVVDKIRRVMTDKNDRPINDVRIIKATIIKN
;
A
#
# COMPACT_ATOMS: atom_id res chain seq x y z
N MET A 1 -54.69 -19.82 -49.02
CA MET A 1 -54.20 -18.47 -48.70
C MET A 1 -53.40 -18.57 -47.37
N LYS A 2 -52.08 -18.69 -47.46
CA LYS A 2 -51.17 -18.82 -46.26
C LYS A 2 -50.62 -17.45 -45.91
N ILE A 3 -50.96 -16.94 -44.75
CA ILE A 3 -50.45 -15.67 -44.21
C ILE A 3 -49.11 -15.95 -43.57
N LEU A 4 -48.05 -15.36 -44.13
CA LEU A 4 -46.67 -15.40 -43.59
C LEU A 4 -46.50 -14.24 -42.64
N LEU A 5 -46.46 -14.53 -41.34
CA LEU A 5 -46.13 -13.53 -40.28
C LEU A 5 -44.63 -13.36 -40.21
N LEU A 6 -44.16 -12.18 -40.60
CA LEU A 6 -42.77 -11.77 -40.47
C LEU A 6 -42.56 -11.21 -39.06
N PHE A 7 -41.81 -11.94 -38.21
CA PHE A 7 -41.34 -11.41 -36.92
C PHE A 7 -40.11 -10.53 -37.14
N LEU A 8 -40.29 -9.23 -37.00
CA LEU A 8 -39.18 -8.25 -36.99
C LEU A 8 -38.61 -8.18 -35.58
N SER A 9 -37.48 -8.86 -35.35
CA SER A 9 -36.76 -8.77 -34.10
C SER A 9 -35.98 -7.45 -34.02
N LEU A 10 -36.47 -6.51 -33.22
CA LEU A 10 -35.79 -5.26 -32.91
C LEU A 10 -34.63 -5.53 -31.94
N PHE A 11 -33.41 -5.60 -32.46
CA PHE A 11 -32.19 -5.70 -31.67
C PHE A 11 -31.91 -4.32 -31.03
N MET A 12 -32.28 -4.14 -29.77
CA MET A 12 -31.93 -2.98 -28.98
C MET A 12 -30.45 -3.08 -28.62
N ALA A 13 -29.57 -2.37 -29.34
CA ALA A 13 -28.19 -2.23 -28.98
C ALA A 13 -28.09 -1.41 -27.65
N LEU A 14 -27.77 -2.06 -26.56
CA LEU A 14 -27.41 -1.38 -25.33
C LEU A 14 -26.13 -0.59 -25.58
N PRO A 15 -26.05 0.69 -25.14
CA PRO A 15 -24.82 1.43 -25.23
C PRO A 15 -23.77 0.71 -24.39
N ILE A 16 -22.66 0.32 -25.01
CA ILE A 16 -21.44 -0.07 -24.31
C ILE A 16 -20.95 1.21 -23.61
N VAL A 17 -21.25 1.33 -22.32
CA VAL A 17 -20.61 2.33 -21.48
C VAL A 17 -19.13 1.97 -21.48
N SER A 18 -18.35 2.67 -22.28
CA SER A 18 -16.91 2.65 -22.22
C SER A 18 -16.53 2.99 -20.77
N LYS A 19 -15.96 2.02 -20.06
CA LYS A 19 -15.35 2.26 -18.76
C LYS A 19 -14.26 3.31 -19.02
N THR A 20 -14.52 4.55 -18.64
CA THR A 20 -13.50 5.60 -18.69
C THR A 20 -12.31 5.06 -17.95
N ASP A 21 -11.18 4.97 -18.62
CA ASP A 21 -9.89 4.65 -18.02
C ASP A 21 -9.55 5.84 -17.11
N GLU A 22 -10.12 5.83 -15.88
CA GLU A 22 -9.85 6.85 -14.89
C GLU A 22 -8.36 6.77 -14.57
N SER A 23 -7.61 7.74 -15.05
CA SER A 23 -6.19 7.78 -14.85
C SER A 23 -5.89 7.77 -13.35
N ARG A 24 -5.13 6.76 -12.90
CA ARG A 24 -4.74 6.65 -11.50
C ARG A 24 -3.85 7.83 -11.10
N PRO A 25 -4.13 8.48 -9.94
CA PRO A 25 -3.31 9.56 -9.43
C PRO A 25 -1.88 9.11 -9.14
N GLN A 26 -0.92 10.02 -9.29
CA GLN A 26 0.49 9.76 -9.01
C GLN A 26 1.07 10.81 -8.05
N VAL A 27 1.89 10.35 -7.14
CA VAL A 27 2.56 11.17 -6.12
C VAL A 27 4.06 10.99 -6.21
N LEU A 28 4.80 12.10 -6.18
CA LEU A 28 6.25 12.14 -6.07
C LEU A 28 6.65 12.48 -4.63
N PHE A 29 7.52 11.67 -4.04
CA PHE A 29 8.28 12.01 -2.84
C PHE A 29 9.71 12.36 -3.21
N GLU A 30 10.10 13.60 -2.97
CA GLU A 30 11.49 14.02 -2.94
C GLU A 30 12.04 13.66 -1.56
N THR A 31 13.00 12.76 -1.49
CA THR A 31 13.60 12.34 -0.22
C THR A 31 15.07 12.74 -0.12
N SER A 32 15.62 12.67 1.09
CA SER A 32 17.06 12.92 1.31
C SER A 32 17.99 11.91 0.63
N LEU A 33 17.45 10.80 0.08
CA LEU A 33 18.21 9.75 -0.62
C LEU A 33 17.84 9.60 -2.11
N GLY A 34 16.91 10.43 -2.61
CA GLY A 34 16.43 10.44 -3.99
C GLY A 34 14.90 10.46 -4.07
N ASN A 35 14.38 10.36 -5.27
CA ASN A 35 12.96 10.48 -5.57
C ASN A 35 12.28 9.13 -5.62
N ILE A 36 11.02 9.06 -5.15
CA ILE A 36 10.15 7.90 -5.24
C ILE A 36 8.83 8.36 -5.84
N SER A 37 8.45 7.81 -7.01
CA SER A 37 7.14 8.04 -7.63
C SER A 37 6.23 6.86 -7.36
N MET A 38 5.00 7.14 -6.94
CA MET A 38 3.99 6.14 -6.59
C MET A 38 2.71 6.40 -7.37
N VAL A 39 2.03 5.34 -7.78
CA VAL A 39 0.67 5.38 -8.30
C VAL A 39 -0.30 4.94 -7.21
N LEU A 40 -1.48 5.59 -7.13
CA LEU A 40 -2.52 5.24 -6.16
C LEU A 40 -3.66 4.50 -6.87
N TYR A 41 -4.27 3.53 -6.18
CA TYR A 41 -5.30 2.68 -6.74
C TYR A 41 -6.70 3.28 -6.61
N ASN A 42 -7.48 3.20 -7.69
CA ASN A 42 -8.87 3.65 -7.72
C ASN A 42 -9.80 2.70 -6.95
N GLU A 43 -9.37 1.46 -6.77
CA GLU A 43 -10.08 0.40 -6.07
C GLU A 43 -10.07 0.57 -4.53
N THR A 44 -9.26 1.50 -4.02
CA THR A 44 -9.18 1.84 -2.58
C THR A 44 -9.38 3.36 -2.39
N PRO A 45 -10.57 3.88 -2.74
CA PRO A 45 -10.83 5.32 -2.83
C PRO A 45 -10.69 6.05 -1.48
N LEU A 46 -11.05 5.43 -0.35
CA LEU A 46 -10.93 6.08 0.96
C LEU A 46 -9.46 6.37 1.31
N HIS A 47 -8.58 5.38 1.10
CA HIS A 47 -7.14 5.53 1.33
C HIS A 47 -6.50 6.47 0.32
N ARG A 48 -6.81 6.30 -0.97
CA ARG A 48 -6.33 7.15 -2.06
C ARG A 48 -6.65 8.63 -1.79
N ASP A 49 -7.91 8.94 -1.57
CA ASP A 49 -8.39 10.34 -1.43
C ASP A 49 -7.85 10.98 -0.15
N ASN A 50 -7.77 10.21 0.95
CA ASN A 50 -7.12 10.66 2.18
C ASN A 50 -5.63 10.96 1.97
N PHE A 51 -4.90 10.06 1.30
CA PHE A 51 -3.47 10.26 1.03
C PHE A 51 -3.24 11.50 0.15
N LEU A 52 -4.02 11.67 -0.92
CA LEU A 52 -3.97 12.87 -1.78
C LEU A 52 -4.28 14.15 -1.00
N LYS A 53 -5.27 14.13 -0.11
CA LYS A 53 -5.59 15.28 0.77
C LYS A 53 -4.38 15.65 1.64
N LEU A 54 -3.72 14.68 2.24
CA LEU A 54 -2.54 14.91 3.08
C LEU A 54 -1.34 15.42 2.26
N VAL A 55 -1.10 14.86 1.06
CA VAL A 55 -0.07 15.37 0.14
C VAL A 55 -0.36 16.82 -0.25
N LYS A 56 -1.60 17.12 -0.65
CA LYS A 56 -2.01 18.47 -1.07
C LYS A 56 -1.86 19.51 0.05
N SER A 57 -2.02 19.11 1.29
CA SER A 57 -1.86 20.00 2.46
C SER A 57 -0.39 20.19 2.88
N GLY A 58 0.58 19.51 2.25
CA GLY A 58 1.98 19.50 2.67
C GLY A 58 2.23 18.74 3.98
N PHE A 59 1.30 17.86 4.37
CA PHE A 59 1.40 17.11 5.63
C PHE A 59 2.68 16.28 5.70
N TYR A 60 3.04 15.60 4.61
CA TYR A 60 4.20 14.72 4.55
C TYR A 60 5.54 15.46 4.43
N ASP A 61 5.53 16.75 4.15
CA ASP A 61 6.75 17.55 4.01
C ASP A 61 7.55 17.58 5.31
N SER A 62 8.81 17.22 5.20
CA SER A 62 9.77 17.12 6.31
C SER A 62 9.55 15.95 7.29
N LEU A 63 8.63 15.02 7.06
CA LEU A 63 8.48 13.81 7.88
C LEU A 63 9.63 12.83 7.66
N LEU A 64 9.89 11.98 8.65
CA LEU A 64 10.91 10.93 8.58
C LEU A 64 10.34 9.59 8.13
N PHE A 65 11.16 8.79 7.45
CA PHE A 65 11.04 7.34 7.52
C PHE A 65 11.50 6.93 8.91
N HIS A 66 10.55 6.83 9.83
CA HIS A 66 10.81 6.68 11.25
C HIS A 66 11.04 5.22 11.68
N ARG A 67 10.65 4.25 10.83
CA ARG A 67 10.86 2.82 11.05
C ARG A 67 11.29 2.14 9.76
N VAL A 68 12.40 1.42 9.81
CA VAL A 68 13.01 0.73 8.67
C VAL A 68 13.40 -0.68 9.08
N ILE A 69 12.75 -1.67 8.50
CA ILE A 69 13.08 -3.09 8.68
C ILE A 69 13.59 -3.63 7.34
N LYS A 70 14.89 -3.92 7.30
CA LYS A 70 15.71 -4.16 6.10
C LYS A 70 15.07 -5.06 5.04
N ASP A 71 14.51 -6.20 5.44
CA ASP A 71 13.97 -7.21 4.52
C ASP A 71 12.44 -7.31 4.63
N TRP A 72 11.80 -6.21 5.02
CA TRP A 72 10.35 -6.15 5.18
C TRP A 72 9.75 -4.86 4.65
N VAL A 73 9.81 -3.74 5.41
CA VAL A 73 9.16 -2.46 5.04
C VAL A 73 9.99 -1.25 5.43
N ILE A 74 9.75 -0.13 4.75
CA ILE A 74 10.12 1.21 5.22
C ILE A 74 8.83 1.98 5.51
N GLN A 75 8.72 2.61 6.68
CA GLN A 75 7.50 3.23 7.20
C GLN A 75 7.73 4.71 7.53
N ALA A 76 6.73 5.54 7.16
CA ALA A 76 6.71 6.98 7.41
C ALA A 76 5.29 7.45 7.78
N GLY A 77 5.10 8.77 7.96
CA GLY A 77 3.77 9.36 8.15
C GLY A 77 3.42 9.71 9.59
N ASP A 78 4.33 9.53 10.55
CA ASP A 78 4.16 10.02 11.91
C ASP A 78 4.38 11.55 11.97
N PRO A 79 3.36 12.38 12.30
CA PRO A 79 3.46 13.84 12.27
C PRO A 79 4.49 14.40 13.26
N VAL A 80 4.72 13.76 14.41
CA VAL A 80 5.70 14.23 15.39
C VAL A 80 7.13 14.00 14.93
N SER A 81 7.34 13.17 13.90
CA SER A 81 8.67 12.92 13.33
C SER A 81 9.30 14.15 12.71
N LYS A 82 8.50 15.16 12.34
CA LYS A 82 8.95 16.36 11.63
C LYS A 82 10.09 17.11 12.37
N TYR A 83 9.97 17.19 13.67
CA TYR A 83 10.92 17.92 14.52
C TYR A 83 11.51 17.03 15.63
N ALA A 84 11.39 15.72 15.50
CA ALA A 84 11.82 14.79 16.53
C ALA A 84 13.34 14.82 16.71
N PRO A 85 13.86 14.95 17.94
CA PRO A 85 15.27 14.74 18.24
C PRO A 85 15.71 13.33 17.87
N LYS A 86 17.01 13.14 17.61
CA LYS A 86 17.57 11.81 17.37
C LYS A 86 17.32 10.88 18.56
N GLY A 87 17.04 9.61 18.27
CA GLY A 87 16.86 8.55 19.27
C GLY A 87 15.51 8.56 19.99
N VAL A 88 14.61 9.49 19.73
CA VAL A 88 13.23 9.47 20.26
C VAL A 88 12.43 8.38 19.57
N LEU A 89 11.66 7.59 20.34
CA LEU A 89 10.72 6.61 19.80
C LEU A 89 9.62 7.35 18.99
N LEU A 90 9.29 6.84 17.84
CA LEU A 90 8.31 7.37 16.92
C LEU A 90 7.38 6.24 16.46
N GLY A 91 6.25 6.59 15.86
CA GLY A 91 5.30 5.64 15.26
C GLY A 91 3.97 5.56 15.99
N ASP A 92 3.81 6.25 17.13
CA ASP A 92 2.57 6.20 17.94
C ASP A 92 1.61 7.36 17.65
N SER A 93 1.93 8.23 16.67
CA SER A 93 1.11 9.40 16.36
C SER A 93 0.53 9.37 14.96
N SER A 94 -0.74 9.78 14.86
CA SER A 94 -1.45 10.05 13.61
C SER A 94 -2.54 11.09 13.86
N PRO A 95 -3.09 11.76 12.84
CA PRO A 95 -4.32 12.54 12.99
C PRO A 95 -5.43 11.70 13.62
N ASN A 96 -6.29 12.33 14.43
CA ASN A 96 -7.27 11.65 15.28
C ASN A 96 -8.51 11.15 14.48
N TYR A 97 -8.29 10.32 13.47
CA TYR A 97 -9.32 9.56 12.77
C TYR A 97 -8.71 8.30 12.15
N LEU A 98 -9.55 7.32 11.89
CA LEU A 98 -9.17 6.04 11.28
C LEU A 98 -9.90 5.89 9.95
N ILE A 99 -9.36 5.05 9.07
CA ILE A 99 -9.92 4.77 7.74
C ILE A 99 -10.41 3.33 7.71
N PRO A 100 -11.67 3.07 7.33
CA PRO A 100 -12.16 1.70 7.10
C PRO A 100 -11.28 0.93 6.15
N ALA A 101 -11.05 -0.36 6.43
CA ALA A 101 -10.23 -1.22 5.59
C ALA A 101 -10.83 -1.37 4.18
N GLU A 102 -9.95 -1.41 3.16
CA GLU A 102 -10.31 -1.64 1.76
C GLU A 102 -9.41 -2.77 1.21
N PHE A 103 -9.69 -4.01 1.64
CA PHE A 103 -8.93 -5.18 1.18
C PHE A 103 -9.36 -5.58 -0.22
N THR A 104 -8.40 -5.73 -1.12
CA THR A 104 -8.63 -5.98 -2.56
C THR A 104 -7.85 -7.18 -3.09
N VAL A 105 -7.36 -8.07 -2.20
CA VAL A 105 -6.72 -9.33 -2.58
C VAL A 105 -7.71 -10.18 -3.40
N PRO A 106 -7.28 -10.83 -4.50
CA PRO A 106 -5.91 -10.97 -5.00
C PRO A 106 -5.43 -9.83 -5.92
N TYR A 107 -6.25 -8.83 -6.24
CA TYR A 107 -5.88 -7.78 -7.19
C TYR A 107 -4.71 -6.92 -6.71
N HIS A 108 -4.73 -6.56 -5.41
CA HIS A 108 -3.66 -5.78 -4.77
C HIS A 108 -3.23 -6.50 -3.50
N TYR A 109 -1.97 -6.87 -3.43
CA TYR A 109 -1.35 -7.65 -2.36
C TYR A 109 0.04 -7.08 -2.02
N HIS A 110 0.66 -7.59 -0.97
CA HIS A 110 1.92 -7.06 -0.44
C HIS A 110 3.15 -7.50 -1.26
N LYS A 111 3.09 -7.36 -2.59
CA LYS A 111 4.27 -7.53 -3.46
C LYS A 111 5.33 -6.48 -3.16
N ARG A 112 6.56 -6.69 -3.64
CA ARG A 112 7.61 -5.67 -3.55
C ARG A 112 7.18 -4.39 -4.25
N GLY A 113 7.38 -3.25 -3.58
CA GLY A 113 6.95 -1.93 -4.06
C GLY A 113 5.52 -1.55 -3.69
N ALA A 114 4.72 -2.46 -3.12
CA ALA A 114 3.36 -2.13 -2.68
C ALA A 114 3.38 -1.05 -1.59
N LEU A 115 2.42 -0.12 -1.66
CA LEU A 115 2.18 0.96 -0.71
C LEU A 115 1.00 0.58 0.18
N GLY A 116 1.26 0.33 1.46
CA GLY A 116 0.26 -0.09 2.44
C GLY A 116 0.05 0.95 3.54
N MET A 117 -1.15 0.98 4.11
CA MET A 117 -1.47 1.83 5.25
C MET A 117 -1.23 1.06 6.56
N ALA A 118 -0.52 1.71 7.49
CA ALA A 118 -0.29 1.15 8.83
C ALA A 118 -1.57 1.12 9.67
N ARG A 119 -1.61 0.29 10.69
CA ARG A 119 -2.68 0.19 11.67
C ARG A 119 -2.20 -0.43 12.97
N GLU A 120 -2.99 -0.26 14.03
CA GLU A 120 -2.81 -0.96 15.30
C GLU A 120 -3.10 -2.46 15.18
N GLY A 121 -2.58 -3.25 16.11
CA GLY A 121 -2.79 -4.70 16.16
C GLY A 121 -4.24 -5.10 16.42
N ASP A 122 -4.58 -6.36 16.08
CA ASP A 122 -5.96 -6.89 16.18
C ASP A 122 -6.50 -6.92 17.63
N ASP A 123 -5.61 -6.91 18.63
CA ASP A 123 -5.95 -6.87 20.06
C ASP A 123 -6.60 -5.55 20.50
N VAL A 124 -6.23 -4.43 19.87
CA VAL A 124 -6.79 -3.10 20.14
C VAL A 124 -7.62 -2.56 18.96
N ASN A 125 -7.51 -3.18 17.80
CA ASN A 125 -8.18 -2.75 16.56
C ASN A 125 -8.71 -3.97 15.77
N PRO A 126 -9.72 -4.69 16.32
CA PRO A 126 -10.26 -5.89 15.69
C PRO A 126 -10.95 -5.61 14.35
N GLU A 127 -11.42 -4.38 14.12
CA GLU A 127 -12.01 -3.94 12.85
C GLU A 127 -10.95 -3.66 11.76
N ARG A 128 -9.67 -3.71 12.10
CA ARG A 128 -8.54 -3.47 11.19
C ARG A 128 -8.59 -2.14 10.47
N LEU A 129 -9.12 -1.12 11.14
CA LEU A 129 -9.12 0.25 10.63
C LEU A 129 -7.68 0.75 10.45
N SER A 130 -7.43 1.43 9.35
CA SER A 130 -6.10 1.98 9.07
C SER A 130 -5.85 3.29 9.81
N CYS A 131 -4.59 3.55 10.19
CA CYS A 131 -4.15 4.89 10.58
C CYS A 131 -4.42 5.88 9.46
N SER A 132 -4.65 7.15 9.82
CA SER A 132 -4.95 8.19 8.82
C SER A 132 -3.74 8.66 8.02
N SER A 133 -2.51 8.53 8.54
CA SER A 133 -1.32 9.12 7.90
C SER A 133 -0.12 8.20 7.78
N GLN A 134 0.01 7.18 8.64
CA GLN A 134 1.18 6.32 8.60
C GLN A 134 1.04 5.25 7.51
N PHE A 135 2.03 5.19 6.63
CA PHE A 135 2.10 4.25 5.52
C PHE A 135 3.45 3.54 5.49
N TYR A 136 3.52 2.45 4.76
CA TYR A 136 4.77 1.75 4.50
C TYR A 136 4.90 1.37 3.02
N ILE A 137 6.15 1.25 2.57
CA ILE A 137 6.50 0.68 1.27
C ILE A 137 7.13 -0.70 1.52
N VAL A 138 6.61 -1.71 0.85
CA VAL A 138 7.09 -3.09 0.98
C VAL A 138 8.39 -3.27 0.22
N TRP A 139 9.44 -3.72 0.90
CA TRP A 139 10.60 -4.33 0.25
C TRP A 139 10.44 -5.85 0.21
N GLY A 140 10.22 -6.45 1.38
CA GLY A 140 10.04 -7.88 1.55
C GLY A 140 11.29 -8.70 1.22
N ARG A 141 11.16 -10.02 1.37
CA ARG A 141 12.12 -11.01 0.91
C ARG A 141 11.45 -11.98 -0.05
N THR A 142 12.22 -12.82 -0.70
CA THR A 142 11.70 -13.96 -1.48
C THR A 142 11.38 -15.13 -0.58
N TYR A 143 10.48 -16.02 -1.01
CA TYR A 143 9.97 -17.15 -0.24
C TYR A 143 10.09 -18.45 -1.02
N LYS A 144 10.32 -19.56 -0.31
CA LYS A 144 10.17 -20.91 -0.86
C LYS A 144 8.70 -21.33 -0.84
N ALA A 145 8.30 -22.23 -1.72
CA ALA A 145 6.94 -22.76 -1.76
C ALA A 145 6.46 -23.35 -0.41
N SER A 146 7.37 -23.96 0.36
CA SER A 146 7.05 -24.49 1.69
C SER A 146 6.74 -23.39 2.70
N GLU A 147 7.43 -22.24 2.62
CA GLU A 147 7.19 -21.09 3.49
C GLU A 147 5.86 -20.44 3.17
N LEU A 148 5.52 -20.31 1.87
CA LEU A 148 4.21 -19.77 1.45
C LEU A 148 3.06 -20.64 1.94
N ARG A 149 3.19 -21.97 1.91
CA ARG A 149 2.17 -22.87 2.51
C ARG A 149 1.99 -22.63 4.02
N THR A 150 3.08 -22.42 4.75
CA THR A 150 3.01 -22.11 6.19
C THR A 150 2.35 -20.74 6.42
N ILE A 151 2.63 -19.77 5.57
CA ILE A 151 2.00 -18.44 5.63
C ILE A 151 0.51 -18.57 5.31
N GLN A 152 0.13 -19.35 4.28
CA GLN A 152 -1.27 -19.59 3.94
C GLN A 152 -2.07 -20.14 5.14
N THR A 153 -1.54 -21.14 5.84
CA THR A 153 -2.19 -21.67 7.05
C THR A 153 -2.48 -20.58 8.08
N LYS A 154 -1.53 -19.64 8.29
CA LYS A 154 -1.72 -18.51 9.20
C LYS A 154 -2.70 -17.46 8.67
N LEU A 155 -2.73 -17.24 7.36
CA LEU A 155 -3.73 -16.35 6.73
C LEU A 155 -5.13 -16.94 6.86
N ASP A 156 -5.30 -18.25 6.66
CA ASP A 156 -6.56 -18.94 6.83
C ASP A 156 -7.17 -18.70 8.22
N GLU A 157 -6.34 -18.78 9.26
CA GLU A 157 -6.76 -18.51 10.66
C GLU A 157 -7.13 -17.04 10.88
N LYS A 158 -6.38 -16.11 10.28
CA LYS A 158 -6.54 -14.67 10.52
C LYS A 158 -7.60 -14.01 9.66
N THR A 159 -7.94 -14.58 8.52
CA THR A 159 -8.85 -14.01 7.54
C THR A 159 -10.08 -14.88 7.29
N ASP A 160 -10.35 -15.85 8.15
CA ASP A 160 -11.44 -16.84 7.96
C ASP A 160 -11.44 -17.46 6.56
N ARG A 161 -10.23 -17.77 6.04
CA ARG A 161 -9.99 -18.32 4.69
C ARG A 161 -10.48 -17.42 3.54
N GLN A 162 -10.58 -16.13 3.76
CA GLN A 162 -10.99 -15.18 2.72
C GLN A 162 -9.85 -14.80 1.79
N VAL A 163 -8.61 -15.10 2.18
CA VAL A 163 -7.39 -14.79 1.41
C VAL A 163 -6.68 -16.08 1.00
N GLU A 164 -6.53 -16.27 -0.30
CA GLU A 164 -5.75 -17.35 -0.89
C GLU A 164 -4.55 -16.76 -1.63
N ILE A 165 -3.35 -17.26 -1.32
CA ILE A 165 -2.15 -16.98 -2.13
C ILE A 165 -2.26 -17.85 -3.38
N ASP A 166 -2.79 -17.29 -4.46
CA ASP A 166 -2.96 -17.99 -5.73
C ASP A 166 -1.61 -18.25 -6.42
N THR A 167 -1.66 -18.85 -7.60
CA THR A 167 -0.45 -19.24 -8.34
C THR A 167 0.37 -18.03 -8.78
N GLU A 168 -0.29 -16.91 -9.17
CA GLU A 168 0.38 -15.69 -9.62
C GLU A 168 1.06 -15.00 -8.45
N MET A 169 0.35 -14.78 -7.35
CA MET A 169 0.90 -14.24 -6.10
C MET A 169 2.08 -15.09 -5.59
N ALA A 170 1.93 -16.43 -5.60
CA ALA A 170 2.98 -17.34 -5.14
C ALA A 170 4.24 -17.23 -6.02
N GLU A 171 4.10 -17.10 -7.34
CA GLU A 171 5.23 -16.93 -8.24
C GLU A 171 5.92 -15.59 -8.03
N ASP A 172 5.15 -14.52 -7.86
CA ASP A 172 5.69 -13.19 -7.58
C ASP A 172 6.45 -13.16 -6.24
N TYR A 173 5.89 -13.74 -5.17
CA TYR A 173 6.58 -13.82 -3.87
C TYR A 173 7.85 -14.67 -3.91
N LYS A 174 7.93 -15.69 -4.77
CA LYS A 174 9.15 -16.49 -4.96
C LYS A 174 10.23 -15.73 -5.74
N THR A 175 9.82 -14.94 -6.72
CA THR A 175 10.72 -14.30 -7.69
C THR A 175 11.12 -12.90 -7.23
N ASN A 176 10.14 -12.06 -6.95
CA ASN A 176 10.32 -10.65 -6.64
C ASN A 176 10.32 -10.37 -5.14
N GLY A 177 9.62 -11.19 -4.36
CA GLY A 177 9.49 -11.02 -2.92
C GLY A 177 8.32 -10.14 -2.52
N GLY A 178 8.20 -9.92 -1.21
CA GLY A 178 7.09 -9.16 -0.64
C GLY A 178 6.86 -9.47 0.83
N ALA A 179 5.63 -9.25 1.31
CA ALA A 179 5.22 -9.47 2.68
C ALA A 179 3.87 -10.22 2.78
N PRO A 180 3.78 -11.47 2.25
CA PRO A 180 2.51 -12.20 2.11
C PRO A 180 1.74 -12.39 3.43
N SER A 181 2.40 -12.35 4.57
CA SER A 181 1.73 -12.45 5.88
C SER A 181 0.82 -11.27 6.23
N LEU A 182 0.86 -10.19 5.44
CA LEU A 182 0.03 -9.00 5.65
C LEU A 182 -1.21 -8.98 4.74
N ASP A 183 -1.31 -9.90 3.78
CA ASP A 183 -2.41 -9.92 2.81
C ASP A 183 -3.77 -10.10 3.51
N GLY A 184 -4.76 -9.29 3.09
CA GLY A 184 -6.10 -9.27 3.68
C GLY A 184 -6.17 -8.74 5.11
N GLN A 185 -5.08 -8.22 5.66
CA GLN A 185 -5.03 -7.67 7.01
C GLN A 185 -4.65 -6.19 7.05
N TYR A 186 -4.04 -5.68 5.98
CA TYR A 186 -3.67 -4.28 5.79
C TYR A 186 -4.09 -3.84 4.38
N THR A 187 -4.55 -2.61 4.25
CA THR A 187 -4.96 -2.08 2.94
C THR A 187 -3.74 -1.68 2.12
N ILE A 188 -3.63 -2.26 0.92
CA ILE A 188 -2.73 -1.80 -0.14
C ILE A 188 -3.51 -0.81 -1.01
N PHE A 189 -3.00 0.43 -1.14
CA PHE A 189 -3.68 1.51 -1.83
C PHE A 189 -2.87 2.13 -2.96
N GLY A 190 -1.70 1.55 -3.29
CA GLY A 190 -0.85 2.01 -4.37
C GLY A 190 0.41 1.15 -4.50
N GLU A 191 1.31 1.59 -5.36
CA GLU A 191 2.62 0.98 -5.56
C GLU A 191 3.65 1.99 -6.06
N VAL A 192 4.92 1.69 -5.83
CA VAL A 192 6.06 2.43 -6.39
C VAL A 192 6.19 2.11 -7.87
N ILE A 193 6.20 3.13 -8.73
CA ILE A 193 6.41 3.01 -10.18
C ILE A 193 7.82 3.42 -10.60
N GLU A 194 8.47 4.30 -9.82
CA GLU A 194 9.87 4.71 -10.03
C GLU A 194 10.55 4.94 -8.68
N GLY A 195 11.85 4.67 -8.58
CA GLY A 195 12.64 4.92 -7.37
C GLY A 195 12.76 3.72 -6.42
N MET A 196 12.55 2.47 -6.87
CA MET A 196 12.82 1.28 -6.06
C MET A 196 14.30 1.15 -5.65
N ASP A 197 15.23 1.74 -6.40
CA ASP A 197 16.64 1.87 -6.00
C ASP A 197 16.82 2.82 -4.80
N VAL A 198 15.96 3.85 -4.68
CA VAL A 198 15.92 4.73 -3.51
C VAL A 198 15.33 4.00 -2.31
N VAL A 199 14.27 3.22 -2.50
CA VAL A 199 13.72 2.34 -1.46
C VAL A 199 14.80 1.35 -0.98
N ASP A 200 15.62 0.78 -1.90
CA ASP A 200 16.76 -0.09 -1.54
C ASP A 200 17.83 0.65 -0.70
N LYS A 201 18.14 1.91 -1.03
CA LYS A 201 19.04 2.73 -0.23
C LYS A 201 18.48 2.98 1.17
N ILE A 202 17.19 3.32 1.28
CA ILE A 202 16.53 3.60 2.58
C ILE A 202 16.52 2.35 3.45
N ARG A 203 16.12 1.18 2.93
CA ARG A 203 16.04 -0.04 3.74
C ARG A 203 17.41 -0.53 4.25
N ARG A 204 18.51 -0.05 3.69
CA ARG A 204 19.89 -0.43 4.08
C ARG A 204 20.53 0.51 5.09
N VAL A 205 19.87 1.58 5.49
CA VAL A 205 20.43 2.47 6.51
C VAL A 205 20.58 1.75 7.83
N MET A 206 21.55 2.17 8.64
CA MET A 206 21.68 1.64 9.99
C MET A 206 20.55 2.15 10.86
N THR A 207 19.96 1.25 11.64
CA THR A 207 18.86 1.54 12.57
C THR A 207 19.29 1.30 14.02
N ASP A 208 18.58 1.90 14.94
CA ASP A 208 18.69 1.63 16.37
C ASP A 208 17.85 0.38 16.77
N LYS A 209 17.79 0.10 18.07
CA LYS A 209 17.01 -1.04 18.62
C LYS A 209 15.49 -0.96 18.39
N ASN A 210 14.97 0.18 17.97
CA ASN A 210 13.57 0.43 17.68
C ASN A 210 13.31 0.52 16.17
N ASP A 211 14.22 0.01 15.33
CA ASP A 211 14.18 0.09 13.87
C ASP A 211 14.19 1.53 13.33
N ARG A 212 14.50 2.54 14.15
CA ARG A 212 14.61 3.92 13.70
C ARG A 212 15.97 4.16 13.04
N PRO A 213 16.04 4.79 11.85
CA PRO A 213 17.32 5.19 11.25
C PRO A 213 18.16 6.06 12.20
N ILE A 214 19.44 5.69 12.40
CA ILE A 214 20.40 6.46 13.23
C ILE A 214 20.64 7.84 12.59
N ASN A 215 20.73 7.88 11.26
CA ASN A 215 20.74 9.11 10.49
C ASN A 215 19.37 9.28 9.83
N ASP A 216 18.72 10.39 10.13
CA ASP A 216 17.38 10.68 9.64
C ASP A 216 17.29 10.57 8.12
N VAL A 217 16.32 9.80 7.63
CA VAL A 217 15.90 9.78 6.23
C VAL A 217 14.59 10.53 6.13
N ARG A 218 14.55 11.59 5.35
CA ARG A 218 13.46 12.57 5.34
C ARG A 218 12.74 12.61 3.99
N ILE A 219 11.43 12.70 4.03
CA ILE A 219 10.61 13.18 2.91
C ILE A 219 10.78 14.70 2.89
N ILE A 220 11.50 15.23 1.93
CA ILE A 220 11.72 16.68 1.78
C ILE A 220 10.42 17.34 1.36
N LYS A 221 9.77 16.76 0.35
CA LYS A 221 8.51 17.25 -0.21
C LYS A 221 7.69 16.12 -0.81
N ALA A 222 6.37 16.25 -0.71
CA ALA A 222 5.40 15.37 -1.37
C ALA A 222 4.57 16.20 -2.38
N THR A 223 4.43 15.72 -3.61
CA THR A 223 3.74 16.45 -4.69
C THR A 223 2.85 15.52 -5.52
N ILE A 224 1.63 15.94 -5.83
CA ILE A 224 0.79 15.24 -6.80
C ILE A 224 1.30 15.61 -8.20
N ILE A 225 1.76 14.62 -8.98
CA ILE A 225 2.31 14.81 -10.33
C ILE A 225 1.34 14.40 -11.44
N LYS A 226 0.29 13.66 -11.08
CA LYS A 226 -0.83 13.31 -11.94
C LYS A 226 -2.09 13.15 -11.09
N ASN A 227 -3.22 13.63 -11.56
CA ASN A 227 -4.52 13.54 -10.89
C ASN A 227 -5.57 12.92 -11.81
#